data_6c4badb0293824095f7b98368844c078
#
_entry.id   6c4badb0293824095f7b98368844c078
#
_cell.length_a   1.000
_cell.length_b   1.000
_cell.length_c   1.000
_cell.angle_alpha   90.00
_cell.angle_beta   90.00
_cell.angle_gamma   90.00
#
_symmetry.space_group_name_H-M   'P 1'
#
loop_
_entity.id
_entity.type
_entity.pdbx_description
1 polymer ?
#
loop_
_entity_poly.entity_id
_entity_poly.type
_entity_poly.pdbx_seq_one_letter_code
_entity_poly.pdbx_strand_id
1 'polypeptide(L)'
;NNTLSPEEIEELKQQSFTLTVGAFTPSQFKVSAGLGMQEAGVHLSTEMFFEAVPDEFVDVNLDKWYFDENTHTLPIIIPRNYLNLYNFGFAQSRNLPKLSEGLMSLIQMDILMKGNGRVEQYKGNIVGFSNRLNTILVPQSFMDWANKNFAPDRQADPSRLIVEVNNPADASIAKYFQQKGYETEDGKLDAGKTTYFLRLIVGIVLAVGLFISLLSFYILMLSIFLLLQKNTTKLESCLLYTSDAA
;
A
#
# COMPACT_ATOMS: atom_id res chain seq x y z
N ASN A 1 28.44 2.62 5.47
CA ASN A 1 27.17 2.60 6.24
C ASN A 1 26.22 3.59 5.57
N ASN A 2 25.22 3.09 4.86
CA ASN A 2 24.17 3.94 4.27
C ASN A 2 23.02 4.08 5.27
N THR A 3 23.27 4.71 6.41
CA THR A 3 22.22 5.09 7.35
C THR A 3 21.90 6.56 7.14
N LEU A 4 20.63 6.90 7.28
CA LEU A 4 20.12 8.27 7.10
C LEU A 4 20.10 8.99 8.44
N SER A 5 20.68 10.18 8.49
CA SER A 5 20.71 10.99 9.71
C SER A 5 19.32 11.63 9.98
N PRO A 6 19.02 11.97 11.24
CA PRO A 6 17.80 12.71 11.56
C PRO A 6 17.68 14.04 10.79
N GLU A 7 18.80 14.72 10.53
CA GLU A 7 18.82 15.97 9.77
C GLU A 7 18.44 15.75 8.31
N GLU A 8 18.92 14.66 7.69
CA GLU A 8 18.57 14.29 6.31
C GLU A 8 17.08 13.93 6.18
N ILE A 9 16.53 13.25 7.18
CA ILE A 9 15.08 12.92 7.22
C ILE A 9 14.26 14.20 7.33
N GLU A 10 14.68 15.14 8.18
CA GLU A 10 13.95 16.40 8.36
C GLU A 10 14.05 17.29 7.11
N GLU A 11 15.23 17.34 6.47
CA GLU A 11 15.40 18.04 5.19
C GLU A 11 14.48 17.46 4.11
N LEU A 12 14.31 16.13 4.06
CA LEU A 12 13.45 15.46 3.10
C LEU A 12 11.97 15.77 3.35
N LYS A 13 11.55 15.86 4.61
CA LYS A 13 10.17 16.26 4.97
C LYS A 13 9.83 17.68 4.53
N GLN A 14 10.81 18.58 4.49
CA GLN A 14 10.64 19.98 4.09
C GLN A 14 10.61 20.18 2.57
N GLN A 15 10.85 19.16 1.77
CA GLN A 15 10.78 19.29 0.31
C GLN A 15 9.33 19.51 -0.15
N SER A 16 9.15 20.40 -1.12
CA SER A 16 7.82 20.75 -1.65
C SER A 16 7.05 19.60 -2.30
N PHE A 17 7.73 18.57 -2.74
CA PHE A 17 7.15 17.38 -3.32
C PHE A 17 6.77 16.32 -2.28
N THR A 18 7.21 16.44 -1.03
CA THR A 18 7.00 15.45 0.03
C THR A 18 5.67 15.70 0.73
N LEU A 19 4.85 14.66 0.87
CA LEU A 19 3.65 14.66 1.70
C LEU A 19 3.96 14.11 3.10
N THR A 20 4.47 12.90 3.16
CA THR A 20 4.86 12.23 4.41
C THR A 20 6.14 11.42 4.23
N VAL A 21 6.87 11.24 5.32
CA VAL A 21 8.09 10.41 5.36
C VAL A 21 8.00 9.47 6.55
N GLY A 22 8.13 8.18 6.30
CA GLY A 22 8.27 7.14 7.32
C GLY A 22 9.65 6.51 7.28
N ALA A 23 10.22 6.24 8.44
CA ALA A 23 11.47 5.53 8.57
C ALA A 23 11.22 4.05 8.84
N PHE A 24 11.99 3.16 8.20
CA PHE A 24 12.00 1.76 8.56
C PHE A 24 12.88 1.56 9.79
N THR A 25 12.31 0.94 10.81
CA THR A 25 13.03 0.54 12.02
C THR A 25 13.39 -0.94 11.92
N PRO A 26 14.67 -1.29 11.71
CA PRO A 26 15.08 -2.69 11.60
C PRO A 26 15.23 -3.36 12.97
N SER A 27 15.07 -4.70 13.00
CA SER A 27 15.43 -5.49 14.18
C SER A 27 16.95 -5.49 14.39
N GLN A 28 17.39 -5.13 15.59
CA GLN A 28 18.81 -5.10 15.99
C GLN A 28 19.25 -6.38 16.71
N PHE A 29 18.35 -7.33 16.86
CA PHE A 29 18.52 -8.62 17.50
C PHE A 29 18.35 -9.75 16.48
N LYS A 30 18.76 -10.97 16.86
CA LYS A 30 18.57 -12.14 15.99
C LYS A 30 17.17 -12.69 16.10
N VAL A 31 16.54 -12.90 14.96
CA VAL A 31 15.22 -13.51 14.83
C VAL A 31 15.31 -14.76 13.98
N SER A 32 14.69 -15.84 14.43
CA SER A 32 14.50 -17.04 13.64
C SER A 32 13.03 -17.43 13.66
N ALA A 33 12.50 -17.78 12.49
CA ALA A 33 11.17 -18.36 12.42
C ALA A 33 11.26 -19.85 12.15
N GLY A 34 10.47 -20.61 12.88
CA GLY A 34 10.31 -22.04 12.74
C GLY A 34 8.87 -22.40 12.36
N LEU A 35 8.71 -23.33 11.45
CA LEU A 35 7.44 -24.04 11.23
C LEU A 35 7.58 -25.43 11.84
N GLY A 36 6.89 -25.64 12.97
CA GLY A 36 6.81 -26.94 13.61
C GLY A 36 5.69 -27.77 12.98
N MET A 37 5.99 -28.64 12.04
CA MET A 37 5.09 -29.75 11.72
C MET A 37 5.37 -30.89 12.73
N GLN A 38 4.73 -30.83 13.89
CA GLN A 38 4.93 -31.81 14.95
C GLN A 38 4.65 -33.25 14.51
N GLU A 39 3.75 -33.43 13.54
CA GLU A 39 3.40 -34.76 13.01
C GLU A 39 4.44 -35.34 12.04
N ALA A 40 5.31 -34.51 11.48
CA ALA A 40 6.32 -34.96 10.50
C ALA A 40 7.75 -34.96 11.03
N GLY A 41 8.00 -34.57 12.28
CA GLY A 41 9.34 -34.49 12.88
C GLY A 41 10.30 -33.53 12.16
N VAL A 42 9.77 -32.61 11.35
CA VAL A 42 10.56 -31.64 10.58
C VAL A 42 10.47 -30.28 11.26
N HIS A 43 11.60 -29.82 11.81
CA HIS A 43 11.78 -28.45 12.26
C HIS A 43 12.55 -27.66 11.19
N LEU A 44 11.83 -26.86 10.42
CA LEU A 44 12.44 -25.89 9.52
C LEU A 44 12.60 -24.58 10.31
N SER A 45 13.83 -24.15 10.54
CA SER A 45 14.14 -22.86 11.12
C SER A 45 14.96 -22.04 10.14
N THR A 46 14.57 -20.79 9.92
CA THR A 46 15.32 -19.84 9.08
C THR A 46 15.52 -18.53 9.83
N GLU A 47 16.66 -17.90 9.61
CA GLU A 47 16.85 -16.53 10.08
C GLU A 47 15.95 -15.59 9.30
N MET A 48 15.35 -14.64 10.00
CA MET A 48 14.45 -13.62 9.46
C MET A 48 14.91 -12.23 9.91
N PHE A 49 14.55 -11.23 9.10
CA PHE A 49 14.73 -9.83 9.44
C PHE A 49 13.34 -9.19 9.52
N PHE A 50 13.06 -8.60 10.65
CA PHE A 50 11.86 -7.82 10.85
C PHE A 50 12.15 -6.33 10.70
N GLU A 51 11.21 -5.63 10.13
CA GLU A 51 11.19 -4.18 10.10
C GLU A 51 9.84 -3.66 10.59
N ALA A 52 9.82 -2.47 11.09
CA ALA A 52 8.62 -1.74 11.41
C ALA A 52 8.59 -0.42 10.63
N VAL A 53 7.39 0.03 10.32
CA VAL A 53 7.12 1.36 9.75
C VAL A 53 5.95 1.98 10.48
N PRO A 54 5.78 3.31 10.50
CA PRO A 54 4.57 3.92 11.04
C PRO A 54 3.32 3.34 10.38
N ASP A 55 2.27 3.14 11.17
CA ASP A 55 1.05 2.44 10.76
C ASP A 55 0.36 3.08 9.54
N GLU A 56 0.52 4.39 9.34
CA GLU A 56 -0.01 5.12 8.18
C GLU A 56 0.52 4.64 6.83
N PHE A 57 1.67 3.96 6.81
CA PHE A 57 2.27 3.41 5.60
C PHE A 57 1.89 1.95 5.35
N VAL A 58 1.19 1.31 6.28
CA VAL A 58 0.79 -0.09 6.16
C VAL A 58 -0.48 -0.19 5.31
N ASP A 59 -0.44 -0.99 4.24
CA ASP A 59 -1.53 -1.17 3.26
C ASP A 59 -2.45 -2.36 3.56
N VAL A 60 -2.56 -2.74 4.84
CA VAL A 60 -3.36 -3.88 5.30
C VAL A 60 -4.30 -3.43 6.41
N ASN A 61 -5.41 -4.15 6.63
CA ASN A 61 -6.31 -3.88 7.74
C ASN A 61 -5.59 -4.05 9.08
N LEU A 62 -5.66 -3.04 9.94
CA LEU A 62 -4.95 -2.94 11.20
C LEU A 62 -5.75 -3.47 12.42
N ASP A 63 -6.94 -4.06 12.25
CA ASP A 63 -7.78 -4.53 13.37
C ASP A 63 -7.05 -5.51 14.29
N LYS A 64 -6.11 -6.30 13.75
CA LYS A 64 -5.29 -7.26 14.50
C LYS A 64 -3.82 -6.84 14.60
N TRP A 65 -3.51 -5.58 14.25
CA TRP A 65 -2.15 -5.05 14.20
C TRP A 65 -1.79 -4.36 15.51
N TYR A 66 -1.76 -5.11 16.61
CA TYR A 66 -1.34 -4.61 17.90
C TYR A 66 -0.45 -5.65 18.59
N PHE A 67 0.48 -5.18 19.39
CA PHE A 67 1.38 -6.01 20.18
C PHE A 67 1.04 -5.87 21.66
N ASP A 68 0.93 -7.02 22.33
CA ASP A 68 0.80 -7.12 23.78
C ASP A 68 1.83 -8.16 24.27
N GLU A 69 2.77 -7.68 25.08
CA GLU A 69 3.85 -8.47 25.67
C GLU A 69 3.35 -9.71 26.42
N ASN A 70 2.19 -9.61 27.06
CA ASN A 70 1.64 -10.68 27.89
C ASN A 70 1.07 -11.86 27.09
N THR A 71 0.70 -11.65 25.84
CA THR A 71 0.07 -12.69 25.01
C THR A 71 1.07 -13.63 24.36
N HIS A 72 2.35 -13.25 24.29
CA HIS A 72 3.40 -13.96 23.54
C HIS A 72 2.99 -14.25 22.10
N THR A 73 2.15 -13.39 21.53
CA THR A 73 1.74 -13.45 20.13
C THR A 73 2.22 -12.23 19.38
N LEU A 74 2.71 -12.44 18.15
CA LEU A 74 3.25 -11.40 17.30
C LEU A 74 2.48 -11.36 15.99
N PRO A 75 1.73 -10.30 15.67
CA PRO A 75 1.15 -10.12 14.37
C PRO A 75 2.25 -9.78 13.35
N ILE A 76 2.19 -10.41 12.19
CA ILE A 76 3.18 -10.29 11.13
C ILE A 76 2.46 -9.99 9.82
N ILE A 77 2.96 -9.03 9.05
CA ILE A 77 2.58 -8.79 7.67
C ILE A 77 3.75 -9.22 6.80
N ILE A 78 3.45 -10.01 5.77
CA ILE A 78 4.46 -10.46 4.81
C ILE A 78 4.22 -9.85 3.42
N PRO A 79 5.27 -9.66 2.61
CA PRO A 79 5.10 -9.25 1.22
C PRO A 79 4.31 -10.29 0.43
N ARG A 80 3.34 -9.85 -0.38
CA ARG A 80 2.55 -10.75 -1.23
C ARG A 80 3.41 -11.50 -2.27
N ASN A 81 4.48 -10.89 -2.72
CA ASN A 81 5.42 -11.55 -3.63
C ASN A 81 6.09 -12.79 -3.01
N TYR A 82 6.24 -12.88 -1.69
CA TYR A 82 6.77 -14.09 -1.03
C TYR A 82 5.82 -15.28 -1.18
N LEU A 83 4.51 -15.04 -1.08
CA LEU A 83 3.51 -16.07 -1.37
C LEU A 83 3.56 -16.50 -2.84
N ASN A 84 3.75 -15.56 -3.75
CA ASN A 84 3.90 -15.86 -5.18
C ASN A 84 5.18 -16.65 -5.46
N LEU A 85 6.30 -16.27 -4.86
CA LEU A 85 7.58 -17.00 -4.97
C LEU A 85 7.45 -18.42 -4.44
N TYR A 86 6.77 -18.62 -3.31
CA TYR A 86 6.47 -19.95 -2.80
C TYR A 86 5.63 -20.74 -3.80
N ASN A 87 4.49 -20.21 -4.24
CA ASN A 87 3.52 -20.92 -5.06
C ASN A 87 4.02 -21.27 -6.46
N PHE A 88 4.74 -20.35 -7.11
CA PHE A 88 5.18 -20.50 -8.50
C PHE A 88 6.65 -20.91 -8.65
N GLY A 89 7.44 -20.70 -7.61
CA GLY A 89 8.85 -21.12 -7.58
C GLY A 89 9.03 -22.42 -6.80
N PHE A 90 8.88 -22.36 -5.49
CA PHE A 90 9.26 -23.45 -4.59
C PHE A 90 8.25 -24.61 -4.60
N ALA A 91 6.96 -24.33 -4.43
CA ALA A 91 5.94 -25.38 -4.32
C ALA A 91 5.82 -26.18 -5.62
N GLN A 92 5.87 -25.52 -6.77
CA GLN A 92 5.80 -26.18 -8.07
C GLN A 92 7.01 -27.09 -8.33
N SER A 93 8.22 -26.65 -7.96
CA SER A 93 9.45 -27.45 -8.16
C SER A 93 9.54 -28.67 -7.25
N ARG A 94 8.78 -28.70 -6.15
CA ARG A 94 8.80 -29.76 -5.13
C ARG A 94 7.51 -30.56 -5.03
N ASN A 95 6.55 -30.35 -5.95
CA ASN A 95 5.21 -30.96 -5.92
C ASN A 95 4.47 -30.73 -4.58
N LEU A 96 4.68 -29.56 -3.97
CA LEU A 96 3.99 -29.16 -2.77
C LEU A 96 2.68 -28.41 -3.10
N PRO A 97 1.68 -28.43 -2.21
CA PRO A 97 0.43 -27.71 -2.43
C PRO A 97 0.68 -26.20 -2.48
N LYS A 98 -0.06 -25.51 -3.35
CA LYS A 98 -0.10 -24.06 -3.36
C LYS A 98 -0.85 -23.56 -2.13
N LEU A 99 -0.37 -22.47 -1.55
CA LEU A 99 -0.97 -21.85 -0.39
C LEU A 99 -1.79 -20.62 -0.83
N SER A 100 -2.97 -20.48 -0.28
CA SER A 100 -3.76 -19.24 -0.37
C SER A 100 -3.41 -18.32 0.80
N GLU A 101 -3.76 -17.03 0.68
CA GLU A 101 -3.60 -16.08 1.80
C GLU A 101 -4.37 -16.55 3.04
N GLY A 102 -5.59 -17.07 2.86
CA GLY A 102 -6.39 -17.61 3.95
C GLY A 102 -5.75 -18.80 4.65
N LEU A 103 -5.10 -19.71 3.91
CA LEU A 103 -4.35 -20.82 4.51
C LEU A 103 -3.10 -20.32 5.26
N MET A 104 -2.37 -19.37 4.66
CA MET A 104 -1.17 -18.79 5.30
C MET A 104 -1.52 -18.08 6.62
N SER A 105 -2.66 -17.39 6.69
CA SER A 105 -3.10 -16.73 7.93
C SER A 105 -3.52 -17.69 9.06
N LEU A 106 -3.73 -18.97 8.75
CA LEU A 106 -3.98 -20.01 9.76
C LEU A 106 -2.71 -20.65 10.30
N ILE A 107 -1.58 -20.44 9.63
CA ILE A 107 -0.29 -21.00 10.04
C ILE A 107 0.30 -20.16 11.14
N GLN A 108 0.57 -20.78 12.29
CA GLN A 108 1.34 -20.18 13.36
C GLN A 108 2.81 -20.53 13.21
N MET A 109 3.66 -19.52 13.28
CA MET A 109 5.11 -19.69 13.25
C MET A 109 5.68 -19.56 14.67
N ASP A 110 6.69 -20.37 14.97
CA ASP A 110 7.49 -20.20 16.17
C ASP A 110 8.57 -19.14 15.90
N ILE A 111 8.46 -17.99 16.56
CA ILE A 111 9.42 -16.89 16.44
C ILE A 111 10.35 -16.95 17.64
N LEU A 112 11.61 -17.19 17.40
CA LEU A 112 12.66 -17.23 18.42
C LEU A 112 13.51 -15.96 18.29
N MET A 113 13.52 -15.16 19.35
CA MET A 113 14.32 -13.94 19.45
C MET A 113 15.51 -14.15 20.39
N LYS A 114 16.68 -13.68 19.96
CA LYS A 114 17.92 -13.80 20.75
C LYS A 114 18.70 -12.49 20.75
N GLY A 115 19.07 -12.01 21.91
CA GLY A 115 19.91 -10.83 22.07
C GLY A 115 20.10 -10.48 23.53
N ASN A 116 21.14 -9.74 23.85
CA ASN A 116 21.46 -9.29 25.22
C ASN A 116 21.35 -10.39 26.30
N GLY A 117 21.83 -11.60 25.97
CA GLY A 117 21.72 -12.74 26.87
C GLY A 117 20.32 -13.32 27.08
N ARG A 118 19.29 -12.78 26.42
CA ARG A 118 17.90 -13.25 26.49
C ARG A 118 17.56 -14.10 25.28
N VAL A 119 16.66 -15.06 25.52
CA VAL A 119 16.05 -15.89 24.48
C VAL A 119 14.57 -15.98 24.81
N GLU A 120 13.73 -15.51 23.92
CA GLU A 120 12.27 -15.60 24.07
C GLU A 120 11.61 -16.16 22.83
N GLN A 121 10.50 -16.85 23.03
CA GLN A 121 9.73 -17.46 21.96
C GLN A 121 8.32 -16.88 21.93
N TYR A 122 7.91 -16.46 20.72
CA TYR A 122 6.59 -15.92 20.43
C TYR A 122 5.90 -16.77 19.36
N LYS A 123 4.58 -16.72 19.35
CA LYS A 123 3.78 -17.28 18.25
C LYS A 123 3.52 -16.18 17.22
N GLY A 124 4.08 -16.33 16.04
CA GLY A 124 3.86 -15.41 14.92
C GLY A 124 2.58 -15.76 14.17
N ASN A 125 1.69 -14.79 14.01
CA ASN A 125 0.46 -14.92 13.24
C ASN A 125 0.51 -13.99 12.03
N ILE A 126 0.33 -14.53 10.82
CA ILE A 126 0.24 -13.71 9.60
C ILE A 126 -1.15 -13.07 9.57
N VAL A 127 -1.19 -11.75 9.75
CA VAL A 127 -2.44 -10.97 9.77
C VAL A 127 -2.74 -10.29 8.45
N GLY A 128 -1.79 -10.24 7.53
CA GLY A 128 -2.00 -9.64 6.22
C GLY A 128 -0.84 -9.81 5.25
N PHE A 129 -1.09 -9.37 4.01
CA PHE A 129 -0.14 -9.42 2.90
C PHE A 129 -0.01 -8.04 2.27
N SER A 130 1.18 -7.45 2.36
CA SER A 130 1.44 -6.15 1.75
C SER A 130 1.72 -6.28 0.25
N ASN A 131 1.10 -5.40 -0.53
CA ASN A 131 1.44 -5.22 -1.95
C ASN A 131 2.46 -4.10 -2.16
N ARG A 132 2.63 -3.27 -1.14
CA ARG A 132 3.38 -2.03 -1.20
C ARG A 132 4.78 -2.18 -0.64
N LEU A 133 4.91 -2.93 0.45
CA LEU A 133 6.14 -3.07 1.21
C LEU A 133 6.76 -4.45 0.98
N ASN A 134 8.04 -4.45 0.60
CA ASN A 134 8.79 -5.67 0.23
C ASN A 134 9.66 -6.17 1.40
N THR A 135 9.10 -6.18 2.58
CA THR A 135 9.76 -6.64 3.81
C THR A 135 8.76 -7.26 4.77
N ILE A 136 9.24 -8.06 5.70
CA ILE A 136 8.41 -8.66 6.76
C ILE A 136 8.22 -7.61 7.85
N LEU A 137 6.97 -7.20 8.05
CA LEU A 137 6.61 -6.16 9.00
C LEU A 137 6.09 -6.72 10.31
N VAL A 138 6.43 -6.02 11.37
CA VAL A 138 5.89 -6.18 12.72
C VAL A 138 5.45 -4.80 13.25
N PRO A 139 4.55 -4.73 14.24
CA PRO A 139 4.12 -3.45 14.81
C PRO A 139 5.31 -2.63 15.33
N GLN A 140 5.25 -1.30 15.17
CA GLN A 140 6.28 -0.41 15.68
C GLN A 140 6.46 -0.55 17.20
N SER A 141 5.36 -0.71 17.94
CA SER A 141 5.39 -0.94 19.40
C SER A 141 6.17 -2.19 19.78
N PHE A 142 6.03 -3.28 19.01
CA PHE A 142 6.84 -4.48 19.21
C PHE A 142 8.32 -4.21 18.92
N MET A 143 8.63 -3.54 17.81
CA MET A 143 10.00 -3.29 17.41
C MET A 143 10.75 -2.43 18.44
N ASP A 144 10.10 -1.39 18.95
CA ASP A 144 10.66 -0.51 19.98
C ASP A 144 10.93 -1.28 21.27
N TRP A 145 9.95 -2.09 21.72
CA TRP A 145 10.09 -2.95 22.88
C TRP A 145 11.22 -3.98 22.69
N ALA A 146 11.25 -4.66 21.55
CA ALA A 146 12.19 -5.72 21.28
C ALA A 146 13.64 -5.20 21.14
N ASN A 147 13.86 -4.11 20.38
CA ASN A 147 15.18 -3.49 20.27
C ASN A 147 15.69 -3.04 21.63
N LYS A 148 14.84 -2.44 22.48
CA LYS A 148 15.22 -2.02 23.83
C LYS A 148 15.61 -3.19 24.74
N ASN A 149 14.93 -4.34 24.62
CA ASN A 149 15.17 -5.49 25.51
C ASN A 149 16.30 -6.41 25.02
N PHE A 150 16.40 -6.61 23.70
CA PHE A 150 17.34 -7.56 23.10
C PHE A 150 18.61 -6.93 22.52
N ALA A 151 18.60 -5.60 22.29
CA ALA A 151 19.76 -4.89 21.75
C ALA A 151 19.88 -3.46 22.29
N PRO A 152 19.91 -3.25 23.63
CA PRO A 152 19.88 -1.92 24.26
C PRO A 152 21.04 -1.02 23.87
N ASP A 153 22.20 -1.62 23.54
CA ASP A 153 23.42 -0.91 23.22
C ASP A 153 23.56 -0.58 21.71
N ARG A 154 22.54 -0.90 20.91
CA ARG A 154 22.53 -0.64 19.48
C ARG A 154 21.53 0.45 19.13
N GLN A 155 21.97 1.43 18.37
CA GLN A 155 21.09 2.43 17.79
C GLN A 155 20.61 1.92 16.43
N ALA A 156 19.29 1.90 16.25
CA ALA A 156 18.66 1.49 15.00
C ALA A 156 18.49 2.71 14.07
N ASP A 157 19.61 3.21 13.52
CA ASP A 157 19.51 4.25 12.51
C ASP A 157 18.86 3.70 11.24
N PRO A 158 17.86 4.39 10.69
CA PRO A 158 17.13 3.89 9.53
C PRO A 158 18.05 3.89 8.30
N SER A 159 18.08 2.78 7.60
CA SER A 159 18.77 2.65 6.31
C SER A 159 17.84 2.86 5.12
N ARG A 160 16.54 2.86 5.36
CA ARG A 160 15.49 3.01 4.35
C ARG A 160 14.39 3.93 4.84
N LEU A 161 13.83 4.69 3.91
CA LEU A 161 12.67 5.54 4.13
C LEU A 161 11.56 5.18 3.15
N ILE A 162 10.33 5.40 3.56
CA ILE A 162 9.19 5.46 2.67
C ILE A 162 8.76 6.93 2.56
N VAL A 163 8.65 7.41 1.33
CA VAL A 163 8.30 8.81 1.05
C VAL A 163 7.04 8.83 0.20
N GLU A 164 6.01 9.45 0.70
CA GLU A 164 4.84 9.77 -0.10
C GLU A 164 5.02 11.13 -0.76
N VAL A 165 4.80 11.19 -2.06
CA VAL A 165 4.99 12.40 -2.86
C VAL A 165 3.67 12.84 -3.47
N ASN A 166 3.49 14.17 -3.62
CA ASN A 166 2.28 14.74 -4.22
C ASN A 166 2.17 14.44 -5.72
N ASN A 167 3.28 14.46 -6.44
CA ASN A 167 3.34 14.19 -7.87
C ASN A 167 4.56 13.32 -8.23
N PRO A 168 4.40 11.99 -8.38
CA PRO A 168 5.51 11.10 -8.75
C PRO A 168 6.15 11.42 -10.11
N ALA A 169 5.49 12.21 -10.97
CA ALA A 169 6.01 12.62 -12.26
C ALA A 169 6.89 13.88 -12.21
N ASP A 170 7.02 14.50 -11.03
CA ASP A 170 7.84 15.70 -10.85
C ASP A 170 9.33 15.36 -11.03
N ALA A 171 9.97 16.00 -12.01
CA ALA A 171 11.38 15.80 -12.30
C ALA A 171 12.31 16.27 -11.16
N SER A 172 11.82 17.14 -10.28
CA SER A 172 12.60 17.62 -9.13
C SER A 172 12.92 16.49 -8.15
N ILE A 173 12.05 15.49 -8.03
CA ILE A 173 12.25 14.31 -7.16
C ILE A 173 13.47 13.52 -7.61
N ALA A 174 13.52 13.15 -8.89
CA ALA A 174 14.64 12.38 -9.43
C ALA A 174 15.96 13.16 -9.32
N LYS A 175 15.92 14.46 -9.58
CA LYS A 175 17.07 15.34 -9.46
C LYS A 175 17.58 15.44 -8.01
N TYR A 176 16.68 15.60 -7.05
CA TYR A 176 17.00 15.67 -5.63
C TYR A 176 17.64 14.36 -5.14
N PHE A 177 17.01 13.21 -5.47
CA PHE A 177 17.53 11.91 -5.07
C PHE A 177 18.91 11.62 -5.68
N GLN A 178 19.12 11.99 -6.94
CA GLN A 178 20.41 11.86 -7.60
C GLN A 178 21.47 12.76 -6.95
N GLN A 179 21.13 13.99 -6.59
CA GLN A 179 22.06 14.91 -5.91
C GLN A 179 22.47 14.44 -4.53
N LYS A 180 21.54 13.80 -3.81
CA LYS A 180 21.79 13.24 -2.47
C LYS A 180 22.42 11.84 -2.51
N GLY A 181 22.48 11.21 -3.68
CA GLY A 181 22.96 9.83 -3.83
C GLY A 181 22.00 8.79 -3.25
N TYR A 182 20.70 9.12 -3.17
CA TYR A 182 19.69 8.18 -2.70
C TYR A 182 19.32 7.20 -3.80
N GLU A 183 19.27 5.92 -3.44
CA GLU A 183 18.77 4.87 -4.32
C GLU A 183 17.27 4.68 -4.08
N THR A 184 16.52 4.58 -5.16
CA THR A 184 15.09 4.24 -5.09
C THR A 184 14.90 2.75 -5.38
N GLU A 185 13.91 2.12 -4.76
CA GLU A 185 13.53 0.75 -5.11
C GLU A 185 13.13 0.68 -6.59
N ASP A 186 13.74 -0.25 -7.31
CA ASP A 186 13.58 -0.39 -8.75
C ASP A 186 12.11 -0.41 -9.20
N GLY A 187 11.76 0.45 -10.16
CA GLY A 187 10.44 0.54 -10.75
C GLY A 187 9.35 1.22 -9.90
N LYS A 188 9.58 1.52 -8.62
CA LYS A 188 8.54 2.15 -7.76
C LYS A 188 8.22 3.57 -8.21
N LEU A 189 9.24 4.37 -8.49
CA LEU A 189 9.03 5.74 -8.98
C LEU A 189 8.37 5.76 -10.37
N ASP A 190 8.78 4.87 -11.26
CA ASP A 190 8.22 4.77 -12.62
C ASP A 190 6.80 4.23 -12.61
N ALA A 191 6.48 3.25 -11.75
CA ALA A 191 5.12 2.79 -11.54
C ALA A 191 4.22 3.92 -10.98
N GLY A 192 4.75 4.73 -10.06
CA GLY A 192 4.07 5.90 -9.54
C GLY A 192 3.76 6.94 -10.61
N LYS A 193 4.72 7.25 -11.47
CA LYS A 193 4.53 8.15 -12.63
C LYS A 193 3.44 7.63 -13.57
N THR A 194 3.49 6.35 -13.93
CA THR A 194 2.51 5.72 -14.84
C THR A 194 1.10 5.80 -14.24
N THR A 195 0.94 5.50 -12.95
CA THR A 195 -0.34 5.58 -12.25
C THR A 195 -0.87 7.02 -12.19
N TYR A 196 -0.02 7.99 -11.95
CA TYR A 196 -0.38 9.41 -11.95
C TYR A 196 -0.90 9.86 -13.32
N PHE A 197 -0.18 9.56 -14.39
CA PHE A 197 -0.61 9.89 -15.75
C PHE A 197 -1.92 9.19 -16.13
N LEU A 198 -2.09 7.93 -15.74
CA LEU A 198 -3.34 7.20 -16.00
C LEU A 198 -4.54 7.87 -15.30
N ARG A 199 -4.41 8.27 -14.04
CA ARG A 199 -5.44 9.02 -13.31
C ARG A 199 -5.79 10.34 -13.98
N LEU A 200 -4.78 11.07 -14.46
CA LEU A 200 -4.97 12.33 -15.16
C LEU A 200 -5.75 12.11 -16.46
N ILE A 201 -5.39 11.13 -17.27
CA ILE A 201 -6.09 10.78 -18.51
C ILE A 201 -7.55 10.40 -18.22
N VAL A 202 -7.79 9.54 -17.23
CA VAL A 202 -9.15 9.14 -16.84
C VAL A 202 -9.97 10.37 -16.38
N GLY A 203 -9.36 11.28 -15.62
CA GLY A 203 -10.00 12.54 -15.21
C GLY A 203 -10.43 13.40 -16.39
N ILE A 204 -9.56 13.55 -17.39
CA ILE A 204 -9.87 14.31 -18.62
C ILE A 204 -11.02 13.65 -19.39
N VAL A 205 -10.98 12.31 -19.58
CA VAL A 205 -12.03 11.57 -20.28
C VAL A 205 -13.39 11.73 -19.60
N LEU A 206 -13.42 11.65 -18.27
CA LEU A 206 -14.64 11.85 -17.48
C LEU A 206 -15.19 13.29 -17.63
N ALA A 207 -14.31 14.29 -17.59
CA ALA A 207 -14.71 15.69 -17.77
C ALA A 207 -15.30 15.94 -19.16
N VAL A 208 -14.67 15.42 -20.21
CA VAL A 208 -15.17 15.50 -21.60
C VAL A 208 -16.50 14.76 -21.75
N GLY A 209 -16.61 13.56 -21.17
CA GLY A 209 -17.86 12.78 -21.18
C GLY A 209 -19.01 13.51 -20.51
N LEU A 210 -18.76 14.15 -19.37
CA LEU A 210 -19.75 14.98 -18.67
C LEU A 210 -20.19 16.17 -19.54
N PHE A 211 -19.23 16.85 -20.16
CA PHE A 211 -19.52 18.00 -21.02
C PHE A 211 -20.38 17.61 -22.23
N ILE A 212 -20.07 16.49 -22.89
CA ILE A 212 -20.87 15.98 -24.01
C ILE A 212 -22.28 15.61 -23.55
N SER A 213 -22.43 14.99 -22.37
CA SER A 213 -23.72 14.64 -21.80
C SER A 213 -24.59 15.86 -21.54
N LEU A 214 -24.02 16.92 -20.98
CA LEU A 214 -24.72 18.19 -20.75
C LEU A 214 -25.15 18.86 -22.07
N LEU A 215 -24.28 18.88 -23.07
CA LEU A 215 -24.62 19.39 -24.40
C LEU A 215 -25.74 18.59 -25.05
N SER A 216 -25.69 17.28 -24.95
CA SER A 216 -26.73 16.40 -25.51
C SER A 216 -28.08 16.65 -24.87
N PHE A 217 -28.10 16.82 -23.53
CA PHE A 217 -29.31 17.15 -22.78
C PHE A 217 -29.84 18.52 -23.20
N TYR A 218 -28.99 19.52 -23.36
CA TYR A 218 -29.38 20.85 -23.80
C TYR A 218 -30.01 20.82 -25.19
N ILE A 219 -29.40 20.12 -26.15
CA ILE A 219 -29.93 19.97 -27.52
C ILE A 219 -31.30 19.28 -27.51
N LEU A 220 -31.44 18.21 -26.68
CA LEU A 220 -32.70 17.50 -26.54
C LEU A 220 -33.81 18.43 -26.00
N MET A 221 -33.52 19.20 -24.98
CA MET A 221 -34.44 20.14 -24.38
C MET A 221 -34.86 21.25 -25.37
N LEU A 222 -33.89 21.77 -26.15
CA LEU A 222 -34.14 22.74 -27.21
C LEU A 222 -35.01 22.16 -28.32
N SER A 223 -34.78 20.91 -28.71
CA SER A 223 -35.57 20.23 -29.72
C SER A 223 -37.03 20.02 -29.27
N ILE A 224 -37.25 19.64 -28.04
CA ILE A 224 -38.61 19.51 -27.47
C ILE A 224 -39.29 20.87 -27.42
N PHE A 225 -38.58 21.92 -26.98
CA PHE A 225 -39.13 23.27 -26.95
C PHE A 225 -39.55 23.77 -28.32
N LEU A 226 -38.72 23.60 -29.35
CA LEU A 226 -39.05 23.99 -30.71
C LEU A 226 -40.23 23.20 -31.28
N LEU A 227 -40.32 21.90 -30.94
CA LEU A 227 -41.44 21.04 -31.37
C LEU A 227 -42.78 21.49 -30.74
N LEU A 228 -42.77 21.85 -29.46
CA LEU A 228 -43.95 22.38 -28.78
C LEU A 228 -44.34 23.76 -29.36
N GLN A 229 -43.40 24.65 -29.62
CA GLN A 229 -43.68 25.96 -30.19
C GLN A 229 -44.29 25.82 -31.59
N LYS A 230 -43.81 24.91 -32.46
CA LYS A 230 -44.36 24.65 -33.76
C LYS A 230 -45.77 24.07 -33.73
N ASN A 231 -46.08 23.22 -32.71
CA ASN A 231 -47.40 22.65 -32.56
C ASN A 231 -48.41 23.67 -32.00
N THR A 232 -48.01 24.59 -31.11
CA THR A 232 -48.83 25.66 -30.59
C THR A 232 -49.28 26.62 -31.69
N THR A 233 -48.35 26.99 -32.60
CA THR A 233 -48.66 27.84 -33.76
C THR A 233 -49.63 27.19 -34.71
N LYS A 234 -49.57 25.84 -34.90
CA LYS A 234 -50.53 25.08 -35.72
C LYS A 234 -51.90 24.99 -35.02
N LEU A 235 -51.97 24.83 -33.72
CA LEU A 235 -53.19 24.81 -32.96
C LEU A 235 -53.89 26.12 -32.96
N GLU A 236 -53.18 27.26 -32.84
CA GLU A 236 -53.73 28.61 -32.96
C GLU A 236 -54.29 28.87 -34.36
N SER A 237 -53.56 28.45 -35.42
CA SER A 237 -54.03 28.57 -36.77
C SER A 237 -55.28 27.74 -37.05
N CYS A 238 -55.38 26.53 -36.46
CA CYS A 238 -56.54 25.68 -36.57
C CYS A 238 -57.75 26.20 -35.84
N LEU A 239 -57.56 26.81 -34.64
CA LEU A 239 -58.61 27.44 -33.84
C LEU A 239 -59.18 28.70 -34.52
N LEU A 240 -58.34 29.50 -35.10
CA LEU A 240 -58.74 30.69 -35.90
C LEU A 240 -59.56 30.31 -37.15
N TYR A 241 -59.20 29.18 -37.81
CA TYR A 241 -59.91 28.73 -39.00
C TYR A 241 -61.27 28.10 -38.72
N THR A 242 -61.46 27.53 -37.48
CA THR A 242 -62.78 26.99 -37.06
C THR A 242 -63.71 28.10 -36.49
N SER A 243 -63.15 29.23 -36.06
CA SER A 243 -63.96 30.39 -35.60
C SER A 243 -64.54 31.23 -36.72
N ASP A 244 -63.94 31.16 -37.92
CA ASP A 244 -64.40 31.95 -39.07
C ASP A 244 -65.45 31.18 -39.96
N ALA A 245 -65.76 29.95 -39.58
CA ALA A 245 -66.70 29.05 -40.32
C ALA A 245 -68.05 28.84 -39.59
N ALA A 246 -68.41 29.68 -38.56
CA ALA A 246 -69.66 29.61 -37.83
C ALA A 246 -70.58 30.83 -38.11
#